data_047e2897ba9733b2ba71076c252dc072
#
_entry.id   047e2897ba9733b2ba71076c252dc072
#
_cell.length_a   1.000
_cell.length_b   1.000
_cell.length_c   1.000
_cell.angle_alpha   90.00
_cell.angle_beta   90.00
_cell.angle_gamma   90.00
#
_symmetry.space_group_name_H-M   'P 1'
#
loop_
_entity.id
_entity.type
_entity.pdbx_description
1 polymer ?
#
loop_
_entity_poly.entity_id
_entity_poly.type
_entity_poly.pdbx_seq_one_letter_code
_entity_poly.pdbx_strand_id
1 'polypeptide(L)'
;MNTNTTKPRYEILDGLRGVAALMVVIFHLSEAFSYDPVYKHLNHGYLAVDFFFVLSGYVIGYAYDHRMLSGEMTRWDFVKSRLIRLQPMVLFGLLLGAAFFYLQSGNYYPRIAETSLTTLLLYVVLGFFMIPQTPEYNIRGNDELFSLNIPQWSLIYEYIANLLYGLFVYRLGKKWLAVLVAVFAVILADCALSLNIFGMLEEHDYPWALNGGFTWDTEHIYIGMARVGYSFFAGLLLSRLGLVVRARGAFWICSIIIVAIICTENVGGYALPHLDGAFSLACTLLVFPIVVCIGAGTNPKGKATIGVCRFMGRISYSLYLVHYPFVYLFFTWIDNNGDAPLSVKLFLSAAIVTVSILTAYAAMMLYDEPVRKYLRQRFLRK
;
A
#
# COMPACT_ATOMS: atom_id res chain seq x y z
N MET A 1 36.94 2.70 19.04
CA MET A 1 36.48 1.54 18.23
C MET A 1 35.10 1.92 17.63
N ASN A 2 35.11 2.36 16.38
CA ASN A 2 33.89 2.67 15.64
C ASN A 2 33.26 1.38 15.11
N THR A 3 32.40 0.73 15.86
CA THR A 3 31.58 -0.35 15.35
C THR A 3 30.36 0.25 14.67
N ASN A 4 30.50 0.62 13.39
CA ASN A 4 29.36 0.83 12.49
C ASN A 4 28.64 -0.51 12.28
N THR A 5 27.99 -1.04 13.30
CA THR A 5 27.11 -2.19 13.18
C THR A 5 25.82 -1.71 12.50
N THR A 6 25.77 -1.84 11.18
CA THR A 6 24.50 -1.71 10.45
C THR A 6 23.50 -2.66 11.09
N LYS A 7 22.38 -2.11 11.61
CA LYS A 7 21.30 -2.92 12.21
C LYS A 7 20.90 -4.03 11.23
N PRO A 8 20.69 -5.28 11.70
CA PRO A 8 20.28 -6.38 10.84
C PRO A 8 18.99 -6.04 10.09
N ARG A 9 18.93 -6.41 8.84
CA ARG A 9 17.76 -6.23 7.97
C ARG A 9 16.76 -7.34 8.23
N TYR A 10 15.48 -6.99 8.30
CA TYR A 10 14.39 -7.96 8.44
C TYR A 10 14.03 -8.58 7.09
N GLU A 11 14.82 -9.56 6.62
CA GLU A 11 14.65 -10.17 5.28
C GLU A 11 13.26 -10.80 5.09
N ILE A 12 12.68 -11.39 6.15
CA ILE A 12 11.32 -11.97 6.09
C ILE A 12 10.28 -10.87 5.88
N LEU A 13 10.34 -9.77 6.62
CA LEU A 13 9.42 -8.65 6.45
C LEU A 13 9.50 -8.04 5.05
N ASP A 14 10.72 -7.90 4.52
CA ASP A 14 10.91 -7.47 3.14
C ASP A 14 10.26 -8.44 2.14
N GLY A 15 10.44 -9.76 2.33
CA GLY A 15 9.83 -10.79 1.49
C GLY A 15 8.29 -10.76 1.56
N LEU A 16 7.72 -10.65 2.76
CA LEU A 16 6.26 -10.59 2.96
C LEU A 16 5.64 -9.34 2.31
N ARG A 17 6.36 -8.20 2.33
CA ARG A 17 5.93 -7.01 1.58
C ARG A 17 5.84 -7.30 0.09
N GLY A 18 6.74 -8.11 -0.46
CA GLY A 18 6.70 -8.52 -1.85
C GLY A 18 5.55 -9.48 -2.16
N VAL A 19 5.26 -10.42 -1.28
CA VAL A 19 4.08 -11.30 -1.40
C VAL A 19 2.80 -10.48 -1.42
N ALA A 20 2.63 -9.56 -0.46
CA ALA A 20 1.46 -8.69 -0.43
C ALA A 20 1.36 -7.80 -1.69
N ALA A 21 2.48 -7.25 -2.19
CA ALA A 21 2.48 -6.45 -3.41
C ALA A 21 2.06 -7.25 -4.64
N LEU A 22 2.49 -8.51 -4.76
CA LEU A 22 2.06 -9.40 -5.84
C LEU A 22 0.56 -9.71 -5.74
N MET A 23 0.06 -9.97 -4.53
CA MET A 23 -1.36 -10.22 -4.31
C MET A 23 -2.23 -9.00 -4.63
N VAL A 24 -1.74 -7.78 -4.42
CA VAL A 24 -2.43 -6.54 -4.85
C VAL A 24 -2.58 -6.50 -6.38
N VAL A 25 -1.56 -6.88 -7.14
CA VAL A 25 -1.67 -6.95 -8.61
C VAL A 25 -2.76 -7.96 -9.02
N ILE A 26 -2.77 -9.15 -8.41
CA ILE A 26 -3.75 -10.19 -8.69
C ILE A 26 -5.15 -9.73 -8.28
N PHE A 27 -5.28 -9.07 -7.13
CA PHE A 27 -6.54 -8.49 -6.67
C PHE A 27 -7.13 -7.51 -7.69
N HIS A 28 -6.38 -6.52 -8.14
CA HIS A 28 -6.89 -5.54 -9.11
C HIS A 28 -7.21 -6.15 -10.46
N LEU A 29 -6.49 -7.19 -10.90
CA LEU A 29 -6.87 -7.91 -12.10
C LEU A 29 -8.16 -8.72 -11.90
N SER A 30 -8.40 -9.24 -10.69
CA SER A 30 -9.63 -10.00 -10.40
C SER A 30 -10.88 -9.13 -10.39
N GLU A 31 -10.75 -7.82 -10.10
CA GLU A 31 -11.86 -6.87 -10.13
C GLU A 31 -12.52 -6.79 -11.52
N ALA A 32 -11.75 -7.00 -12.60
CA ALA A 32 -12.27 -7.02 -13.96
C ALA A 32 -13.20 -8.22 -14.28
N PHE A 33 -13.25 -9.24 -13.43
CA PHE A 33 -14.09 -10.43 -13.60
C PHE A 33 -15.39 -10.39 -12.80
N SER A 34 -15.58 -9.37 -11.97
CA SER A 34 -16.75 -9.24 -11.09
C SER A 34 -17.55 -8.00 -11.44
N TYR A 35 -18.81 -8.22 -11.84
CA TYR A 35 -19.77 -7.12 -11.99
C TYR A 35 -20.45 -6.76 -10.66
N ASP A 36 -20.36 -7.61 -9.65
CA ASP A 36 -20.95 -7.40 -8.32
C ASP A 36 -19.88 -6.95 -7.33
N PRO A 37 -19.98 -5.71 -6.79
CA PRO A 37 -19.02 -5.20 -5.80
C PRO A 37 -18.98 -6.03 -4.51
N VAL A 38 -20.05 -6.76 -4.17
CA VAL A 38 -20.14 -7.56 -2.94
C VAL A 38 -19.56 -8.96 -3.12
N TYR A 39 -19.63 -9.54 -4.33
CA TYR A 39 -19.12 -10.89 -4.64
C TYR A 39 -17.87 -10.86 -5.52
N LYS A 40 -16.86 -10.12 -5.10
CA LYS A 40 -15.54 -10.21 -5.76
C LYS A 40 -14.83 -11.48 -5.30
N HIS A 41 -14.23 -12.22 -6.23
CA HIS A 41 -13.50 -13.46 -5.94
C HIS A 41 -12.29 -13.28 -5.01
N LEU A 42 -11.74 -12.06 -4.92
CA LEU A 42 -10.67 -11.70 -3.98
C LEU A 42 -11.11 -10.45 -3.20
N ASN A 43 -12.11 -10.59 -2.35
CA ASN A 43 -12.78 -9.44 -1.75
C ASN A 43 -11.91 -8.61 -0.81
N HIS A 44 -10.94 -9.24 -0.11
CA HIS A 44 -10.14 -8.59 0.93
C HIS A 44 -8.76 -8.11 0.46
N GLY A 45 -8.54 -7.97 -0.85
CA GLY A 45 -7.27 -7.47 -1.39
C GLY A 45 -6.88 -6.07 -0.90
N TYR A 46 -7.87 -5.23 -0.60
CA TYR A 46 -7.65 -3.89 -0.03
C TYR A 46 -6.93 -3.92 1.33
N LEU A 47 -7.07 -5.00 2.12
CA LEU A 47 -6.40 -5.16 3.42
C LEU A 47 -4.86 -5.28 3.31
N ALA A 48 -4.32 -5.58 2.14
CA ALA A 48 -2.87 -5.57 1.93
C ALA A 48 -2.24 -4.21 2.27
N VAL A 49 -2.99 -3.12 2.10
CA VAL A 49 -2.53 -1.77 2.43
C VAL A 49 -2.35 -1.60 3.94
N ASP A 50 -3.25 -2.17 4.75
CA ASP A 50 -3.14 -2.13 6.21
C ASP A 50 -1.91 -2.91 6.69
N PHE A 51 -1.62 -4.05 6.08
CA PHE A 51 -0.36 -4.77 6.33
C PHE A 51 0.86 -3.91 5.98
N PHE A 52 0.85 -3.18 4.85
CA PHE A 52 1.95 -2.27 4.50
C PHE A 52 2.12 -1.14 5.52
N PHE A 53 1.04 -0.60 6.04
CA PHE A 53 1.11 0.45 7.07
C PHE A 53 1.68 -0.08 8.40
N VAL A 54 1.26 -1.27 8.88
CA VAL A 54 1.85 -1.89 10.09
C VAL A 54 3.34 -2.13 9.89
N LEU A 55 3.71 -2.69 8.74
CA LEU A 55 5.11 -2.96 8.38
C LEU A 55 5.93 -1.66 8.33
N SER A 56 5.38 -0.60 7.71
CA SER A 56 6.04 0.70 7.59
C SER A 56 6.31 1.31 8.98
N GLY A 57 5.30 1.33 9.85
CA GLY A 57 5.45 1.81 11.23
C GLY A 57 6.50 1.05 12.01
N TYR A 58 6.50 -0.29 11.92
CA TYR A 58 7.49 -1.14 12.60
C TYR A 58 8.92 -0.85 12.12
N VAL A 59 9.12 -0.82 10.80
CA VAL A 59 10.44 -0.58 10.20
C VAL A 59 10.94 0.84 10.50
N ILE A 60 10.06 1.84 10.52
CA ILE A 60 10.41 3.22 10.85
C ILE A 60 10.86 3.32 12.31
N GLY A 61 10.11 2.76 13.25
CA GLY A 61 10.52 2.73 14.66
C GLY A 61 11.88 2.08 14.83
N TYR A 62 12.08 0.91 14.22
CA TYR A 62 13.36 0.20 14.27
C TYR A 62 14.53 0.97 13.69
N ALA A 63 14.35 1.60 12.53
CA ALA A 63 15.43 2.26 11.80
C ALA A 63 15.77 3.67 12.32
N TYR A 64 14.77 4.40 12.84
CA TYR A 64 14.90 5.84 13.06
C TYR A 64 14.72 6.30 14.50
N ASP A 65 13.98 5.60 15.38
CA ASP A 65 13.72 6.07 16.76
C ASP A 65 15.00 6.46 17.51
N HIS A 66 15.98 5.55 17.56
CA HIS A 66 17.24 5.84 18.26
C HIS A 66 17.95 7.06 17.67
N ARG A 67 18.05 7.15 16.36
CA ARG A 67 18.77 8.22 15.65
C ARG A 67 18.09 9.59 15.82
N MET A 68 16.74 9.59 15.85
CA MET A 68 15.95 10.80 16.06
C MET A 68 16.01 11.27 17.51
N LEU A 69 15.96 10.35 18.47
CA LEU A 69 16.00 10.65 19.90
C LEU A 69 17.40 11.04 20.39
N SER A 70 18.45 10.42 19.85
CA SER A 70 19.84 10.76 20.16
C SER A 70 20.34 12.05 19.48
N GLY A 71 19.57 12.60 18.54
CA GLY A 71 19.99 13.75 17.74
C GLY A 71 20.96 13.43 16.61
N GLU A 72 21.29 12.13 16.37
CA GLU A 72 22.11 11.70 15.22
C GLU A 72 21.44 11.99 13.88
N MET A 73 20.12 12.21 13.89
CA MET A 73 19.33 12.52 12.70
C MET A 73 18.37 13.68 12.99
N THR A 74 18.43 14.73 12.17
CA THR A 74 17.49 15.84 12.26
C THR A 74 16.13 15.44 11.65
N ARG A 75 15.07 16.20 12.01
CA ARG A 75 13.74 16.03 11.39
C ARG A 75 13.81 16.19 9.87
N TRP A 76 14.56 17.17 9.39
CA TRP A 76 14.76 17.40 7.96
C TRP A 76 15.50 16.26 7.27
N ASP A 77 16.52 15.68 7.89
CA ASP A 77 17.23 14.53 7.32
C ASP A 77 16.32 13.31 7.27
N PHE A 78 15.43 13.13 8.26
CA PHE A 78 14.40 12.11 8.23
C PHE A 78 13.44 12.32 7.04
N VAL A 79 12.83 13.52 6.90
CA VAL A 79 11.93 13.84 5.80
C VAL A 79 12.62 13.64 4.44
N LYS A 80 13.84 14.17 4.26
CA LYS A 80 14.64 13.95 3.04
C LYS A 80 14.86 12.45 2.77
N SER A 81 15.17 11.66 3.81
CA SER A 81 15.41 10.23 3.65
C SER A 81 14.16 9.49 3.17
N ARG A 82 12.97 9.91 3.63
CA ARG A 82 11.68 9.36 3.19
C ARG A 82 11.36 9.78 1.75
N LEU A 83 11.51 11.05 1.41
CA LEU A 83 11.33 11.54 0.05
C LEU A 83 12.26 10.82 -0.93
N ILE A 84 13.55 10.72 -0.63
CA ILE A 84 14.53 9.99 -1.46
C ILE A 84 14.14 8.51 -1.60
N ARG A 85 13.49 7.92 -0.60
CA ARG A 85 13.05 6.53 -0.64
C ARG A 85 11.83 6.30 -1.52
N LEU A 86 10.89 7.24 -1.52
CA LEU A 86 9.56 7.05 -2.12
C LEU A 86 9.42 7.76 -3.48
N GLN A 87 9.88 9.01 -3.59
CA GLN A 87 9.57 9.89 -4.71
C GLN A 87 10.08 9.42 -6.09
N PRO A 88 11.25 8.78 -6.23
CA PRO A 88 11.70 8.33 -7.55
C PRO A 88 10.71 7.38 -8.23
N MET A 89 10.20 6.38 -7.51
CA MET A 89 9.25 5.43 -8.09
C MET A 89 7.85 6.03 -8.29
N VAL A 90 7.44 7.01 -7.48
CA VAL A 90 6.22 7.80 -7.73
C VAL A 90 6.31 8.47 -9.10
N LEU A 91 7.41 9.16 -9.39
CA LEU A 91 7.61 9.80 -10.71
C LEU A 91 7.58 8.77 -11.84
N PHE A 92 8.28 7.63 -11.67
CA PHE A 92 8.30 6.59 -12.69
C PHE A 92 6.89 6.04 -12.98
N GLY A 93 6.10 5.73 -11.93
CA GLY A 93 4.72 5.24 -12.08
C GLY A 93 3.80 6.26 -12.75
N LEU A 94 3.95 7.56 -12.44
CA LEU A 94 3.22 8.65 -13.10
C LEU A 94 3.57 8.76 -14.59
N LEU A 95 4.85 8.71 -14.94
CA LEU A 95 5.29 8.75 -16.32
C LEU A 95 4.81 7.54 -17.12
N LEU A 96 4.81 6.36 -16.51
CA LEU A 96 4.24 5.14 -17.10
C LEU A 96 2.72 5.28 -17.31
N GLY A 97 2.00 5.80 -16.29
CA GLY A 97 0.57 6.09 -16.40
C GLY A 97 0.24 7.09 -17.48
N ALA A 98 1.04 8.16 -17.59
CA ALA A 98 0.89 9.16 -18.66
C ALA A 98 1.21 8.59 -20.05
N ALA A 99 2.24 7.74 -20.17
CA ALA A 99 2.61 7.11 -21.45
C ALA A 99 1.50 6.20 -22.00
N PHE A 100 0.73 5.54 -21.12
CA PHE A 100 -0.36 4.66 -21.52
C PHE A 100 -1.73 5.34 -21.52
N PHE A 101 -1.81 6.62 -21.12
CA PHE A 101 -3.08 7.30 -20.85
C PHE A 101 -4.05 7.24 -22.03
N TYR A 102 -3.63 7.69 -23.20
CA TYR A 102 -4.50 7.73 -24.38
C TYR A 102 -4.83 6.33 -24.95
N LEU A 103 -4.01 5.32 -24.67
CA LEU A 103 -4.29 3.94 -25.07
C LEU A 103 -5.46 3.32 -24.28
N GLN A 104 -5.88 3.97 -23.19
CA GLN A 104 -6.94 3.54 -22.30
C GLN A 104 -8.25 4.28 -22.58
N SER A 105 -8.31 5.09 -23.67
CA SER A 105 -9.53 5.79 -24.08
C SER A 105 -10.62 4.81 -24.50
N GLY A 106 -11.83 4.97 -23.96
CA GLY A 106 -12.97 4.12 -24.24
C GLY A 106 -14.16 4.45 -23.34
N ASN A 107 -15.20 3.63 -23.43
CA ASN A 107 -16.41 3.83 -22.62
C ASN A 107 -16.13 3.76 -21.12
N TYR A 108 -15.20 2.91 -20.73
CA TYR A 108 -14.80 2.75 -19.31
C TYR A 108 -14.12 4.01 -18.73
N TYR A 109 -13.40 4.79 -19.57
CA TYR A 109 -12.75 6.04 -19.17
C TYR A 109 -13.08 7.16 -20.15
N PRO A 110 -14.31 7.73 -20.08
CA PRO A 110 -14.85 8.60 -21.13
C PRO A 110 -14.10 9.94 -21.26
N ARG A 111 -13.54 10.49 -20.18
CA ARG A 111 -12.87 11.80 -20.21
C ARG A 111 -11.47 11.78 -20.84
N ILE A 112 -10.88 10.60 -21.08
CA ILE A 112 -9.54 10.49 -21.65
C ILE A 112 -9.46 11.14 -23.04
N ALA A 113 -10.49 10.91 -23.89
CA ALA A 113 -10.54 11.45 -25.25
C ALA A 113 -10.56 12.99 -25.28
N GLU A 114 -11.10 13.62 -24.24
CA GLU A 114 -11.25 15.07 -24.13
C GLU A 114 -10.03 15.73 -23.43
N THR A 115 -9.17 14.93 -22.83
CA THR A 115 -8.02 15.42 -22.04
C THR A 115 -6.90 15.90 -22.96
N SER A 116 -6.53 17.17 -22.89
CA SER A 116 -5.40 17.71 -23.65
C SER A 116 -4.05 17.21 -23.11
N LEU A 117 -3.02 17.20 -23.96
CA LEU A 117 -1.66 16.88 -23.53
C LEU A 117 -1.16 17.82 -22.42
N THR A 118 -1.50 19.10 -22.47
CA THR A 118 -1.13 20.07 -21.43
C THR A 118 -1.76 19.71 -20.09
N THR A 119 -3.04 19.32 -20.09
CA THR A 119 -3.73 18.84 -18.91
C THR A 119 -3.07 17.55 -18.37
N LEU A 120 -2.76 16.61 -19.25
CA LEU A 120 -2.07 15.37 -18.84
C LEU A 120 -0.72 15.65 -18.15
N LEU A 121 0.10 16.57 -18.72
CA LEU A 121 1.38 16.97 -18.13
C LEU A 121 1.20 17.69 -16.79
N LEU A 122 0.16 18.52 -16.63
CA LEU A 122 -0.19 19.11 -15.35
C LEU A 122 -0.49 18.03 -14.31
N TYR A 123 -1.19 16.97 -14.67
CA TYR A 123 -1.51 15.87 -13.75
C TYR A 123 -0.30 15.01 -13.37
N VAL A 124 0.72 14.92 -14.24
CA VAL A 124 2.03 14.37 -13.85
C VAL A 124 2.67 15.21 -12.74
N VAL A 125 2.61 16.56 -12.87
CA VAL A 125 3.17 17.48 -11.87
C VAL A 125 2.38 17.41 -10.56
N LEU A 126 1.04 17.46 -10.61
CA LEU A 126 0.19 17.35 -9.42
C LEU A 126 0.42 16.02 -8.69
N GLY A 127 0.43 14.90 -9.43
CA GLY A 127 0.70 13.59 -8.87
C GLY A 127 2.12 13.46 -8.29
N PHE A 128 3.12 14.11 -8.90
CA PHE A 128 4.47 14.16 -8.34
C PHE A 128 4.52 14.85 -6.97
N PHE A 129 3.75 15.91 -6.77
CA PHE A 129 3.64 16.59 -5.48
C PHE A 129 2.59 15.95 -4.56
N MET A 130 2.04 14.80 -4.92
CA MET A 130 1.02 14.08 -4.15
C MET A 130 -0.23 14.95 -3.88
N ILE A 131 -0.61 15.80 -4.85
CA ILE A 131 -1.82 16.62 -4.78
C ILE A 131 -2.99 15.77 -5.32
N PRO A 132 -3.96 15.40 -4.48
CA PRO A 132 -5.10 14.59 -4.89
C PRO A 132 -6.08 15.41 -5.74
N GLN A 133 -6.89 14.71 -6.51
CA GLN A 133 -7.92 15.28 -7.37
C GLN A 133 -9.29 14.99 -6.79
N THR A 134 -10.22 15.95 -6.95
CA THR A 134 -11.63 15.68 -6.67
C THR A 134 -12.27 14.99 -7.90
N PRO A 135 -13.41 14.29 -7.73
CA PRO A 135 -14.10 13.60 -8.82
C PRO A 135 -14.36 14.48 -10.06
N GLU A 136 -14.71 15.74 -9.84
CA GLU A 136 -14.99 16.70 -10.93
C GLU A 136 -13.77 16.96 -11.83
N TYR A 137 -12.58 16.92 -11.25
CA TYR A 137 -11.31 17.15 -11.93
C TYR A 137 -10.57 15.87 -12.32
N ASN A 138 -11.15 14.67 -12.09
CA ASN A 138 -10.53 13.44 -12.51
C ASN A 138 -10.57 13.30 -14.03
N ILE A 139 -9.39 13.18 -14.67
CA ILE A 139 -9.23 13.14 -16.13
C ILE A 139 -9.59 11.79 -16.76
N ARG A 140 -9.95 10.77 -15.96
CA ARG A 140 -10.50 9.49 -16.43
C ARG A 140 -12.02 9.47 -16.41
N GLY A 141 -12.64 10.29 -15.55
CA GLY A 141 -14.08 10.31 -15.32
C GLY A 141 -14.52 9.29 -14.26
N ASN A 142 -13.62 8.93 -13.36
CA ASN A 142 -13.91 8.15 -12.15
C ASN A 142 -13.60 8.97 -10.90
N ASP A 143 -13.82 8.39 -9.71
CA ASP A 143 -13.69 9.10 -8.44
C ASP A 143 -12.32 8.93 -7.74
N GLU A 144 -11.35 8.34 -8.43
CA GLU A 144 -10.02 8.06 -7.89
C GLU A 144 -9.22 9.35 -7.59
N LEU A 145 -8.54 9.40 -6.43
CA LEU A 145 -7.71 10.53 -6.00
C LEU A 145 -6.56 10.86 -6.97
N PHE A 146 -6.06 9.88 -7.73
CA PHE A 146 -4.90 10.02 -8.62
C PHE A 146 -5.17 9.36 -9.97
N SER A 147 -5.60 10.14 -10.94
CA SER A 147 -6.01 9.66 -12.26
C SER A 147 -4.91 8.93 -13.05
N LEU A 148 -3.63 9.16 -12.80
CA LEU A 148 -2.54 8.52 -13.54
C LEU A 148 -2.04 7.24 -12.90
N ASN A 149 -2.13 7.14 -11.58
CA ASN A 149 -1.63 5.98 -10.84
C ASN A 149 -2.32 5.85 -9.48
N ILE A 150 -3.44 5.15 -9.43
CA ILE A 150 -4.29 5.04 -8.24
C ILE A 150 -3.53 4.56 -6.98
N PRO A 151 -2.54 3.64 -7.00
CA PRO A 151 -1.80 3.25 -5.80
C PRO A 151 -1.21 4.41 -4.98
N GLN A 152 -1.11 5.62 -5.55
CA GLN A 152 -0.69 6.81 -4.81
C GLN A 152 -1.64 7.18 -3.68
N TRP A 153 -2.92 6.76 -3.72
CA TRP A 153 -3.87 7.06 -2.66
C TRP A 153 -3.38 6.57 -1.28
N SER A 154 -2.84 5.38 -1.20
CA SER A 154 -2.30 4.87 0.07
C SER A 154 -0.99 5.54 0.47
N LEU A 155 -0.19 5.94 -0.52
CA LEU A 155 1.07 6.63 -0.27
C LEU A 155 0.87 8.02 0.35
N ILE A 156 -0.17 8.78 -0.02
CA ILE A 156 -0.42 10.08 0.63
C ILE A 156 -0.62 9.90 2.13
N TYR A 157 -1.36 8.87 2.56
CA TYR A 157 -1.51 8.55 3.99
C TYR A 157 -0.18 8.11 4.63
N GLU A 158 0.65 7.34 3.90
CA GLU A 158 1.99 6.99 4.38
C GLU A 158 2.87 8.25 4.52
N TYR A 159 2.80 9.22 3.60
CA TYR A 159 3.51 10.50 3.72
C TYR A 159 3.03 11.28 4.94
N ILE A 160 1.71 11.37 5.17
CA ILE A 160 1.13 12.03 6.34
C ILE A 160 1.64 11.35 7.64
N ALA A 161 1.58 10.04 7.73
CA ALA A 161 2.06 9.28 8.89
C ALA A 161 3.57 9.48 9.13
N ASN A 162 4.38 9.48 8.08
CA ASN A 162 5.81 9.77 8.16
C ASN A 162 6.08 11.20 8.64
N LEU A 163 5.32 12.17 8.13
CA LEU A 163 5.46 13.57 8.54
C LEU A 163 5.09 13.76 10.01
N LEU A 164 3.95 13.19 10.44
CA LEU A 164 3.53 13.19 11.84
C LEU A 164 4.57 12.52 12.75
N TYR A 165 5.13 11.38 12.32
CA TYR A 165 6.22 10.73 13.03
C TYR A 165 7.43 11.65 13.15
N GLY A 166 7.91 12.22 12.06
CA GLY A 166 9.12 13.07 12.05
C GLY A 166 8.98 14.39 12.79
N LEU A 167 7.76 14.94 12.89
CA LEU A 167 7.50 16.20 13.58
C LEU A 167 7.23 16.00 15.07
N PHE A 168 6.43 15.00 15.45
CA PHE A 168 5.85 14.89 16.78
C PHE A 168 6.01 13.50 17.41
N VAL A 169 5.57 12.43 16.71
CA VAL A 169 5.33 11.12 17.30
C VAL A 169 6.61 10.42 17.78
N TYR A 170 7.77 10.70 17.16
CA TYR A 170 9.04 10.13 17.61
C TYR A 170 9.38 10.48 19.07
N ARG A 171 8.85 11.61 19.59
CA ARG A 171 9.03 12.05 20.99
C ARG A 171 8.03 11.45 21.98
N LEU A 172 6.93 10.86 21.48
CA LEU A 172 5.92 10.28 22.36
C LEU A 172 6.49 9.07 23.10
N GLY A 173 6.27 9.00 24.39
CA GLY A 173 6.55 7.81 25.18
C GLY A 173 5.60 6.67 24.83
N LYS A 174 5.98 5.43 25.18
CA LYS A 174 5.19 4.21 24.87
C LYS A 174 3.74 4.31 25.32
N LYS A 175 3.48 4.91 26.51
CA LYS A 175 2.11 5.09 27.05
C LYS A 175 1.24 5.96 26.15
N TRP A 176 1.73 7.12 25.72
CA TRP A 176 0.98 8.03 24.84
C TRP A 176 0.81 7.48 23.43
N LEU A 177 1.81 6.75 22.95
CA LEU A 177 1.67 6.03 21.67
C LEU A 177 0.62 4.93 21.77
N ALA A 178 0.53 4.20 22.90
CA ALA A 178 -0.51 3.20 23.13
C ALA A 178 -1.92 3.83 23.19
N VAL A 179 -2.05 5.00 23.82
CA VAL A 179 -3.32 5.75 23.81
C VAL A 179 -3.69 6.16 22.39
N LEU A 180 -2.73 6.65 21.60
CA LEU A 180 -2.98 7.01 20.20
C LEU A 180 -3.45 5.79 19.37
N VAL A 181 -2.79 4.64 19.55
CA VAL A 181 -3.19 3.37 18.90
C VAL A 181 -4.60 2.96 19.33
N ALA A 182 -4.94 3.07 20.62
CA ALA A 182 -6.28 2.74 21.12
C ALA A 182 -7.36 3.65 20.54
N VAL A 183 -7.10 4.95 20.42
CA VAL A 183 -8.04 5.90 19.79
C VAL A 183 -8.28 5.50 18.32
N PHE A 184 -7.21 5.25 17.56
CA PHE A 184 -7.37 4.83 16.16
C PHE A 184 -7.98 3.43 16.02
N ALA A 185 -7.82 2.54 17.00
CA ALA A 185 -8.51 1.25 17.00
C ALA A 185 -10.04 1.42 17.14
N VAL A 186 -10.49 2.38 17.96
CA VAL A 186 -11.92 2.72 18.09
C VAL A 186 -12.44 3.32 16.78
N ILE A 187 -11.71 4.25 16.17
CA ILE A 187 -12.09 4.85 14.89
C ILE A 187 -12.12 3.78 13.78
N LEU A 188 -11.16 2.86 13.76
CA LEU A 188 -11.13 1.76 12.79
C LEU A 188 -12.31 0.79 13.00
N ALA A 189 -12.69 0.52 14.26
CA ALA A 189 -13.87 -0.28 14.57
C ALA A 189 -15.17 0.41 14.16
N ASP A 190 -15.25 1.73 14.29
CA ASP A 190 -16.37 2.54 13.80
C ASP A 190 -16.55 2.36 12.29
N CYS A 191 -15.45 2.46 11.52
CA CYS A 191 -15.47 2.22 10.07
C CYS A 191 -15.85 0.77 9.72
N ALA A 192 -15.13 -0.21 10.28
CA ALA A 192 -15.29 -1.62 9.92
C ALA A 192 -16.66 -2.19 10.28
N LEU A 193 -17.25 -1.73 11.38
CA LEU A 193 -18.53 -2.18 11.88
C LEU A 193 -19.69 -1.24 11.54
N SER A 194 -19.44 -0.25 10.68
CA SER A 194 -20.45 0.75 10.22
C SER A 194 -21.29 1.33 11.37
N LEU A 195 -20.62 1.65 12.50
CA LEU A 195 -21.30 2.13 13.71
C LEU A 195 -21.73 3.60 13.59
N ASN A 196 -21.01 4.36 12.75
CA ASN A 196 -21.19 5.80 12.52
C ASN A 196 -21.24 6.64 13.81
N ILE A 197 -20.39 6.32 14.79
CA ILE A 197 -20.31 7.00 16.09
C ILE A 197 -19.95 8.49 15.92
N PHE A 198 -19.13 8.79 14.92
CA PHE A 198 -18.64 10.15 14.65
C PHE A 198 -19.39 10.88 13.54
N GLY A 199 -20.43 10.28 12.94
CA GLY A 199 -21.24 10.90 11.88
C GLY A 199 -20.47 11.12 10.57
N MET A 200 -19.46 10.28 10.28
CA MET A 200 -18.59 10.41 9.10
C MET A 200 -18.87 9.37 8.01
N LEU A 201 -19.86 8.47 8.22
CA LEU A 201 -20.19 7.33 7.37
C LEU A 201 -21.61 7.47 6.81
N GLU A 202 -22.05 8.66 6.41
CA GLU A 202 -23.44 8.92 6.01
C GLU A 202 -23.82 8.32 4.65
N GLU A 203 -22.85 8.22 3.74
CA GLU A 203 -23.02 7.70 2.37
C GLU A 203 -22.21 6.42 2.14
N HIS A 204 -22.21 5.51 3.09
CA HIS A 204 -21.29 4.38 3.12
C HIS A 204 -21.43 3.44 1.89
N ASP A 205 -20.58 3.64 0.89
CA ASP A 205 -20.58 2.88 -0.37
C ASP A 205 -20.30 1.38 -0.15
N TYR A 206 -19.48 1.07 0.86
CA TYR A 206 -19.08 -0.30 1.21
C TYR A 206 -19.31 -0.58 2.70
N PRO A 207 -20.57 -0.64 3.16
CA PRO A 207 -20.90 -0.89 4.57
C PRO A 207 -20.30 -2.22 5.01
N TRP A 208 -19.85 -2.26 6.27
CA TRP A 208 -19.22 -3.44 6.87
C TRP A 208 -17.89 -3.84 6.21
N ALA A 209 -17.13 -2.89 5.67
CA ALA A 209 -15.81 -3.11 5.10
C ALA A 209 -14.85 -1.97 5.43
N LEU A 210 -13.55 -2.24 5.38
CA LEU A 210 -12.49 -1.21 5.45
C LEU A 210 -12.05 -0.79 4.04
N ASN A 211 -12.94 -0.87 3.06
CA ASN A 211 -12.65 -0.50 1.69
C ASN A 211 -12.90 0.99 1.48
N GLY A 212 -11.84 1.80 1.56
CA GLY A 212 -11.94 3.25 1.43
C GLY A 212 -10.57 3.92 1.52
N GLY A 213 -10.55 5.22 1.26
CA GLY A 213 -9.37 6.07 1.27
C GLY A 213 -8.90 6.52 -0.11
N PHE A 214 -9.55 6.09 -1.18
CA PHE A 214 -9.12 6.31 -2.56
C PHE A 214 -9.94 7.37 -3.33
N THR A 215 -10.97 7.94 -2.71
CA THR A 215 -11.82 9.02 -3.25
C THR A 215 -11.70 10.28 -2.38
N TRP A 216 -12.00 11.46 -2.95
CA TRP A 216 -11.98 12.74 -2.24
C TRP A 216 -13.36 13.09 -1.70
N ASP A 217 -13.75 12.43 -0.65
CA ASP A 217 -14.95 12.70 0.15
C ASP A 217 -14.67 12.48 1.63
N THR A 218 -15.60 12.90 2.47
CA THR A 218 -15.44 12.84 3.93
C THR A 218 -15.26 11.41 4.44
N GLU A 219 -16.05 10.49 3.91
CA GLU A 219 -16.01 9.08 4.32
C GLU A 219 -14.70 8.41 3.97
N HIS A 220 -14.29 8.50 2.69
CA HIS A 220 -13.03 7.88 2.25
C HIS A 220 -11.81 8.48 2.95
N ILE A 221 -11.79 9.80 3.18
CA ILE A 221 -10.71 10.43 3.95
C ILE A 221 -10.70 9.90 5.40
N TYR A 222 -11.87 9.79 6.03
CA TYR A 222 -12.00 9.26 7.38
C TYR A 222 -11.52 7.81 7.48
N ILE A 223 -11.97 6.92 6.57
CA ILE A 223 -11.52 5.53 6.50
C ILE A 223 -10.01 5.45 6.25
N GLY A 224 -9.47 6.20 5.30
CA GLY A 224 -8.03 6.21 4.99
C GLY A 224 -7.17 6.64 6.19
N MET A 225 -7.61 7.68 6.92
CA MET A 225 -6.94 8.15 8.14
C MET A 225 -7.06 7.14 9.28
N ALA A 226 -8.19 6.46 9.45
CA ALA A 226 -8.39 5.41 10.43
C ALA A 226 -7.42 4.23 10.18
N ARG A 227 -7.34 3.77 8.93
CA ARG A 227 -6.49 2.66 8.49
C ARG A 227 -5.02 2.94 8.74
N VAL A 228 -4.50 4.07 8.25
CA VAL A 228 -3.08 4.43 8.46
C VAL A 228 -2.80 4.75 9.93
N GLY A 229 -3.71 5.45 10.60
CA GLY A 229 -3.57 5.86 11.99
C GLY A 229 -3.42 4.67 12.92
N TYR A 230 -4.30 3.68 12.82
CA TYR A 230 -4.13 2.45 13.59
C TYR A 230 -2.87 1.68 13.14
N SER A 231 -2.83 1.28 11.87
CA SER A 231 -1.85 0.29 11.40
C SER A 231 -0.41 0.79 11.54
N PHE A 232 -0.13 2.04 11.15
CA PHE A 232 1.22 2.60 11.26
C PHE A 232 1.67 2.79 12.70
N PHE A 233 0.80 3.37 13.55
CA PHE A 233 1.18 3.60 14.95
C PHE A 233 1.21 2.32 15.78
N ALA A 234 0.39 1.31 15.47
CA ALA A 234 0.51 -0.02 16.05
C ALA A 234 1.86 -0.66 15.69
N GLY A 235 2.25 -0.63 14.40
CA GLY A 235 3.56 -1.10 13.97
C GLY A 235 4.72 -0.41 14.69
N LEU A 236 4.65 0.92 14.83
CA LEU A 236 5.62 1.72 15.59
C LEU A 236 5.68 1.31 17.08
N LEU A 237 4.51 1.11 17.70
CA LEU A 237 4.42 0.66 19.10
C LEU A 237 5.04 -0.71 19.29
N LEU A 238 4.74 -1.67 18.41
CA LEU A 238 5.33 -3.01 18.45
C LEU A 238 6.86 -2.97 18.38
N SER A 239 7.41 -2.12 17.49
CA SER A 239 8.85 -1.90 17.38
C SER A 239 9.45 -1.35 18.67
N ARG A 240 8.80 -0.36 19.30
CA ARG A 240 9.25 0.22 20.58
C ARG A 240 9.14 -0.71 21.77
N LEU A 241 8.16 -1.61 21.75
CA LEU A 241 8.01 -2.66 22.77
C LEU A 241 9.02 -3.79 22.57
N GLY A 242 9.65 -3.88 21.37
CA GLY A 242 10.57 -4.95 21.03
C GLY A 242 9.86 -6.31 20.91
N LEU A 243 8.55 -6.29 20.59
CA LEU A 243 7.76 -7.51 20.48
C LEU A 243 8.14 -8.29 19.22
N VAL A 244 8.59 -9.50 19.42
CA VAL A 244 8.96 -10.44 18.35
C VAL A 244 8.50 -11.85 18.71
N VAL A 245 8.10 -12.62 17.69
CA VAL A 245 7.72 -14.03 17.84
C VAL A 245 8.63 -14.88 16.95
N ARG A 246 9.22 -15.92 17.49
CA ARG A 246 10.07 -16.84 16.73
C ARG A 246 9.25 -18.03 16.24
N ALA A 247 9.26 -18.27 14.93
CA ALA A 247 8.55 -19.39 14.34
C ALA A 247 9.41 -20.09 13.28
N ARG A 248 9.40 -21.43 13.27
CA ARG A 248 10.02 -22.19 12.17
C ARG A 248 9.18 -22.01 10.90
N GLY A 249 9.81 -21.78 9.76
CA GLY A 249 9.08 -21.55 8.50
C GLY A 249 8.33 -20.22 8.42
N ALA A 250 8.66 -19.23 9.26
CA ALA A 250 7.96 -17.96 9.41
C ALA A 250 7.58 -17.29 8.09
N PHE A 251 8.50 -17.25 7.10
CA PHE A 251 8.20 -16.65 5.80
C PHE A 251 7.01 -17.34 5.10
N TRP A 252 7.03 -18.67 5.03
CA TRP A 252 5.99 -19.42 4.32
C TRP A 252 4.65 -19.38 5.04
N ILE A 253 4.67 -19.53 6.38
CA ILE A 253 3.45 -19.45 7.22
C ILE A 253 2.81 -18.07 7.08
N CYS A 254 3.58 -17.01 7.25
CA CYS A 254 3.07 -15.63 7.13
C CYS A 254 2.61 -15.32 5.69
N SER A 255 3.29 -15.84 4.66
CA SER A 255 2.87 -15.71 3.26
C SER A 255 1.52 -16.38 3.03
N ILE A 256 1.33 -17.60 3.54
CA ILE A 256 0.04 -18.31 3.44
C ILE A 256 -1.07 -17.53 4.13
N ILE A 257 -0.82 -16.99 5.33
CA ILE A 257 -1.80 -16.17 6.05
C ILE A 257 -2.20 -14.93 5.23
N ILE A 258 -1.23 -14.19 4.69
CA ILE A 258 -1.49 -13.00 3.86
C ILE A 258 -2.30 -13.38 2.62
N VAL A 259 -1.90 -14.44 1.91
CA VAL A 259 -2.59 -14.91 0.71
C VAL A 259 -4.02 -15.37 1.06
N ALA A 260 -4.19 -16.14 2.15
CA ALA A 260 -5.50 -16.61 2.58
C ALA A 260 -6.45 -15.44 2.91
N ILE A 261 -5.97 -14.41 3.64
CA ILE A 261 -6.79 -13.22 3.93
C ILE A 261 -7.23 -12.54 2.63
N ILE A 262 -6.30 -12.28 1.72
CA ILE A 262 -6.60 -11.57 0.46
C ILE A 262 -7.55 -12.39 -0.44
N CYS A 263 -7.41 -13.72 -0.44
CA CYS A 263 -8.25 -14.63 -1.21
C CYS A 263 -9.57 -14.99 -0.52
N THR A 264 -9.83 -14.49 0.69
CA THR A 264 -11.11 -14.75 1.36
C THR A 264 -12.20 -13.92 0.66
N GLU A 265 -13.27 -14.60 0.26
CA GLU A 265 -14.49 -13.97 -0.24
C GLU A 265 -15.23 -13.26 0.91
N ASN A 266 -16.33 -12.54 0.58
CA ASN A 266 -17.15 -11.87 1.58
C ASN A 266 -17.59 -12.84 2.69
N VAL A 267 -17.26 -12.53 3.93
CA VAL A 267 -17.55 -13.36 5.11
C VAL A 267 -18.99 -13.10 5.57
N GLY A 268 -19.84 -14.12 5.51
CA GLY A 268 -21.26 -14.02 5.89
C GLY A 268 -22.18 -13.65 4.72
N GLY A 269 -21.66 -13.28 3.57
CA GLY A 269 -22.45 -12.94 2.39
C GLY A 269 -23.46 -11.81 2.66
N TYR A 270 -24.52 -11.74 1.88
CA TYR A 270 -25.59 -10.75 2.08
C TYR A 270 -26.40 -10.95 3.37
N ALA A 271 -26.42 -12.18 3.92
CA ALA A 271 -27.23 -12.48 5.10
C ALA A 271 -26.64 -11.94 6.41
N LEU A 272 -25.30 -11.89 6.50
CA LEU A 272 -24.58 -11.49 7.72
C LEU A 272 -23.39 -10.57 7.38
N PRO A 273 -23.60 -9.41 6.74
CA PRO A 273 -22.52 -8.56 6.23
C PRO A 273 -21.60 -8.01 7.35
N HIS A 274 -22.11 -7.87 8.58
CA HIS A 274 -21.31 -7.44 9.73
C HIS A 274 -20.17 -8.42 10.08
N LEU A 275 -20.23 -9.67 9.63
CA LEU A 275 -19.13 -10.62 9.80
C LEU A 275 -17.93 -10.27 8.91
N ASP A 276 -18.17 -9.65 7.75
CA ASP A 276 -17.11 -9.18 6.87
C ASP A 276 -16.32 -8.03 7.48
N GLY A 277 -17.06 -7.07 8.07
CA GLY A 277 -16.44 -5.98 8.84
C GLY A 277 -15.66 -6.48 10.05
N ALA A 278 -16.22 -7.43 10.81
CA ALA A 278 -15.53 -8.05 11.94
C ALA A 278 -14.27 -8.82 11.51
N PHE A 279 -14.32 -9.51 10.36
CA PHE A 279 -13.16 -10.19 9.78
C PHE A 279 -12.06 -9.18 9.40
N SER A 280 -12.40 -8.12 8.68
CA SER A 280 -11.48 -7.05 8.28
C SER A 280 -10.84 -6.37 9.49
N LEU A 281 -11.65 -6.09 10.52
CA LEU A 281 -11.20 -5.52 11.78
C LEU A 281 -10.22 -6.46 12.50
N ALA A 282 -10.55 -7.74 12.62
CA ALA A 282 -9.70 -8.75 13.25
C ALA A 282 -8.37 -8.93 12.51
N CYS A 283 -8.39 -8.95 11.17
CA CYS A 283 -7.18 -9.00 10.36
C CYS A 283 -6.28 -7.80 10.62
N THR A 284 -6.84 -6.60 10.64
CA THR A 284 -6.07 -5.37 10.82
C THR A 284 -5.59 -5.20 12.27
N LEU A 285 -6.46 -5.42 13.26
CA LEU A 285 -6.10 -5.22 14.67
C LEU A 285 -5.17 -6.30 15.23
N LEU A 286 -5.28 -7.55 14.77
CA LEU A 286 -4.59 -8.67 15.40
C LEU A 286 -3.66 -9.40 14.43
N VAL A 287 -4.16 -9.84 13.27
CA VAL A 287 -3.40 -10.77 12.42
C VAL A 287 -2.16 -10.10 11.82
N PHE A 288 -2.30 -8.91 11.23
CA PHE A 288 -1.15 -8.22 10.64
C PHE A 288 -0.09 -7.80 11.66
N PRO A 289 -0.42 -7.24 12.84
CA PRO A 289 0.52 -7.05 13.93
C PRO A 289 1.28 -8.32 14.34
N ILE A 290 0.59 -9.47 14.47
CA ILE A 290 1.20 -10.76 14.78
C ILE A 290 2.14 -11.22 13.66
N VAL A 291 1.71 -11.13 12.39
CA VAL A 291 2.54 -11.45 11.20
C VAL A 291 3.83 -10.61 11.19
N VAL A 292 3.74 -9.32 11.51
CA VAL A 292 4.91 -8.44 11.59
C VAL A 292 5.83 -8.86 12.74
N CYS A 293 5.29 -9.20 13.93
CA CYS A 293 6.10 -9.71 15.05
C CYS A 293 6.81 -11.04 14.71
N ILE A 294 6.14 -11.94 14.00
CA ILE A 294 6.75 -13.21 13.54
C ILE A 294 7.85 -12.95 12.52
N GLY A 295 7.60 -12.09 11.52
CA GLY A 295 8.57 -11.73 10.50
C GLY A 295 9.81 -11.03 11.06
N ALA A 296 9.63 -10.20 12.10
CA ALA A 296 10.71 -9.51 12.79
C ALA A 296 11.51 -10.43 13.72
N GLY A 297 10.88 -11.47 14.29
CA GLY A 297 11.51 -12.38 15.27
C GLY A 297 12.33 -13.49 14.64
N THR A 298 12.28 -13.68 13.32
CA THR A 298 12.85 -14.85 12.67
C THR A 298 13.71 -14.46 11.47
N ASN A 299 14.86 -15.13 11.32
CA ASN A 299 15.68 -15.02 10.12
C ASN A 299 15.32 -16.15 9.13
N PRO A 300 15.28 -15.88 7.81
CA PRO A 300 15.00 -16.93 6.83
C PRO A 300 16.14 -17.96 6.81
N LYS A 301 15.78 -19.23 6.66
CA LYS A 301 16.73 -20.35 6.56
C LYS A 301 16.67 -20.96 5.16
N GLY A 302 17.82 -21.41 4.68
CA GLY A 302 17.95 -22.03 3.35
C GLY A 302 18.12 -21.01 2.22
N LYS A 303 19.01 -21.32 1.27
CA LYS A 303 19.40 -20.42 0.17
C LYS A 303 18.18 -19.99 -0.69
N ALA A 304 17.25 -20.89 -0.95
CA ALA A 304 16.05 -20.62 -1.74
C ALA A 304 15.14 -19.59 -1.03
N THR A 305 14.80 -19.81 0.24
CA THR A 305 13.95 -18.87 1.01
C THR A 305 14.59 -17.49 1.12
N ILE A 306 15.90 -17.43 1.39
CA ILE A 306 16.66 -16.17 1.43
C ILE A 306 16.59 -15.47 0.07
N GLY A 307 16.81 -16.21 -1.02
CA GLY A 307 16.72 -15.68 -2.39
C GLY A 307 15.35 -15.10 -2.70
N VAL A 308 14.29 -15.84 -2.38
CA VAL A 308 12.89 -15.37 -2.56
C VAL A 308 12.60 -14.13 -1.72
N CYS A 309 12.95 -14.12 -0.43
CA CYS A 309 12.72 -12.95 0.43
C CYS A 309 13.45 -11.70 -0.12
N ARG A 310 14.68 -11.85 -0.56
CA ARG A 310 15.47 -10.74 -1.11
C ARG A 310 14.91 -10.24 -2.43
N PHE A 311 14.56 -11.13 -3.34
CA PHE A 311 13.97 -10.76 -4.64
C PHE A 311 12.64 -10.04 -4.44
N MET A 312 11.69 -10.68 -3.75
CA MET A 312 10.36 -10.13 -3.48
C MET A 312 10.44 -8.78 -2.74
N GLY A 313 11.30 -8.69 -1.74
CA GLY A 313 11.49 -7.46 -0.97
C GLY A 313 12.08 -6.31 -1.79
N ARG A 314 12.97 -6.60 -2.76
CA ARG A 314 13.56 -5.58 -3.62
C ARG A 314 12.54 -5.01 -4.60
N ILE A 315 11.75 -5.85 -5.26
CA ILE A 315 10.80 -5.42 -6.30
C ILE A 315 9.49 -4.85 -5.72
N SER A 316 9.15 -5.13 -4.46
CA SER A 316 7.84 -4.88 -3.87
C SER A 316 7.31 -3.46 -4.07
N TYR A 317 8.14 -2.45 -3.82
CA TYR A 317 7.74 -1.04 -3.95
C TYR A 317 7.59 -0.62 -5.42
N SER A 318 8.51 -1.04 -6.26
CA SER A 318 8.42 -0.79 -7.70
C SER A 318 7.21 -1.48 -8.30
N LEU A 319 6.94 -2.74 -7.91
CA LEU A 319 5.77 -3.49 -8.38
C LEU A 319 4.47 -2.79 -7.99
N TYR A 320 4.38 -2.31 -6.74
CA TYR A 320 3.22 -1.58 -6.24
C TYR A 320 2.91 -0.30 -7.06
N LEU A 321 3.93 0.37 -7.62
CA LEU A 321 3.75 1.62 -8.36
C LEU A 321 3.67 1.45 -9.88
N VAL A 322 4.12 0.34 -10.45
CA VAL A 322 4.10 0.16 -11.92
C VAL A 322 2.94 -0.68 -12.42
N HIS A 323 2.23 -1.44 -11.55
CA HIS A 323 1.24 -2.39 -12.02
C HIS A 323 -0.05 -1.73 -12.54
N TYR A 324 -0.48 -0.64 -11.91
CA TYR A 324 -1.81 -0.09 -12.17
C TYR A 324 -1.98 0.50 -13.58
N PRO A 325 -0.99 1.16 -14.21
CA PRO A 325 -1.06 1.51 -15.61
C PRO A 325 -1.35 0.34 -16.56
N PHE A 326 -0.90 -0.88 -16.24
CA PHE A 326 -1.24 -2.09 -16.99
C PHE A 326 -2.65 -2.61 -16.64
N VAL A 327 -3.08 -2.47 -15.39
CA VAL A 327 -4.45 -2.80 -14.96
C VAL A 327 -5.47 -1.91 -15.68
N TYR A 328 -5.20 -0.63 -15.85
CA TYR A 328 -6.05 0.26 -16.63
C TYR A 328 -6.20 -0.20 -18.10
N LEU A 329 -5.11 -0.63 -18.73
CA LEU A 329 -5.18 -1.21 -20.08
C LEU A 329 -6.05 -2.47 -20.10
N PHE A 330 -5.97 -3.29 -19.07
CA PHE A 330 -6.77 -4.51 -18.95
C PHE A 330 -8.26 -4.20 -18.78
N PHE A 331 -8.63 -3.25 -17.95
CA PHE A 331 -10.02 -2.82 -17.79
C PHE A 331 -10.60 -2.30 -19.10
N THR A 332 -9.88 -1.44 -19.81
CA THR A 332 -10.30 -0.98 -21.13
C THR A 332 -10.43 -2.13 -22.13
N TRP A 333 -9.50 -3.10 -22.10
CA TRP A 333 -9.58 -4.26 -22.98
C TRP A 333 -10.78 -5.14 -22.65
N ILE A 334 -11.06 -5.42 -21.35
CA ILE A 334 -12.22 -6.19 -20.90
C ILE A 334 -13.53 -5.50 -21.33
N ASP A 335 -13.63 -4.20 -21.15
CA ASP A 335 -14.83 -3.42 -21.54
C ASP A 335 -15.11 -3.54 -23.05
N ASN A 336 -14.07 -3.48 -23.87
CA ASN A 336 -14.20 -3.61 -25.31
C ASN A 336 -14.36 -5.06 -25.81
N ASN A 337 -14.08 -6.08 -24.96
CA ASN A 337 -14.07 -7.50 -25.31
C ASN A 337 -14.81 -8.35 -24.27
N GLY A 338 -15.96 -7.91 -23.81
CA GLY A 338 -16.76 -8.58 -22.78
C GLY A 338 -17.02 -10.06 -23.06
N ASP A 339 -17.28 -10.41 -24.33
CA ASP A 339 -17.56 -11.78 -24.79
C ASP A 339 -16.31 -12.67 -24.98
N ALA A 340 -15.12 -12.14 -24.73
CA ALA A 340 -13.89 -12.92 -24.88
C ALA A 340 -13.89 -14.16 -23.97
N PRO A 341 -13.39 -15.32 -24.44
CA PRO A 341 -13.32 -16.54 -23.64
C PRO A 341 -12.53 -16.32 -22.34
N LEU A 342 -12.93 -16.97 -21.24
CA LEU A 342 -12.26 -16.90 -19.94
C LEU A 342 -10.78 -17.26 -20.05
N SER A 343 -10.41 -18.23 -20.91
CA SER A 343 -9.02 -18.60 -21.14
C SER A 343 -8.16 -17.45 -21.67
N VAL A 344 -8.72 -16.60 -22.55
CA VAL A 344 -8.02 -15.41 -23.07
C VAL A 344 -7.88 -14.36 -21.97
N LYS A 345 -8.93 -14.11 -21.18
CA LYS A 345 -8.90 -13.18 -20.04
C LYS A 345 -7.85 -13.60 -19.01
N LEU A 346 -7.79 -14.89 -18.66
CA LEU A 346 -6.79 -15.44 -17.72
C LEU A 346 -5.37 -15.37 -18.28
N PHE A 347 -5.19 -15.68 -19.59
CA PHE A 347 -3.89 -15.55 -20.25
C PHE A 347 -3.37 -14.11 -20.20
N LEU A 348 -4.22 -13.12 -20.53
CA LEU A 348 -3.85 -11.70 -20.46
C LEU A 348 -3.56 -11.27 -19.03
N SER A 349 -4.32 -11.72 -18.04
CA SER A 349 -4.03 -11.45 -16.63
C SER A 349 -2.64 -11.96 -16.23
N ALA A 350 -2.30 -13.19 -16.61
CA ALA A 350 -0.97 -13.77 -16.35
C ALA A 350 0.15 -13.00 -17.09
N ALA A 351 -0.11 -12.56 -18.32
CA ALA A 351 0.82 -11.73 -19.08
C ALA A 351 1.05 -10.38 -18.39
N ILE A 352 -0.01 -9.73 -17.87
CA ILE A 352 0.09 -8.44 -17.16
C ILE A 352 0.87 -8.61 -15.85
N VAL A 353 0.62 -9.66 -15.07
CA VAL A 353 1.42 -9.96 -13.87
C VAL A 353 2.90 -10.08 -14.25
N THR A 354 3.20 -10.84 -15.30
CA THR A 354 4.57 -11.05 -15.78
C THR A 354 5.23 -9.74 -16.21
N VAL A 355 4.56 -8.94 -17.06
CA VAL A 355 5.05 -7.66 -17.54
C VAL A 355 5.24 -6.67 -16.38
N SER A 356 4.30 -6.65 -15.42
CA SER A 356 4.42 -5.81 -14.22
C SER A 356 5.66 -6.16 -13.39
N ILE A 357 5.95 -7.45 -13.19
CA ILE A 357 7.15 -7.92 -12.48
C ILE A 357 8.43 -7.53 -13.24
N LEU A 358 8.46 -7.75 -14.56
CA LEU A 358 9.63 -7.40 -15.39
C LEU A 358 9.86 -5.88 -15.41
N THR A 359 8.80 -5.09 -15.56
CA THR A 359 8.88 -3.62 -15.52
C THR A 359 9.33 -3.14 -14.14
N ALA A 360 8.78 -3.70 -13.06
CA ALA A 360 9.18 -3.38 -11.69
C ALA A 360 10.68 -3.67 -11.44
N TYR A 361 11.15 -4.81 -11.92
CA TYR A 361 12.55 -5.21 -11.80
C TYR A 361 13.46 -4.27 -12.61
N ALA A 362 13.11 -3.99 -13.86
CA ALA A 362 13.86 -3.06 -14.71
C ALA A 362 13.89 -1.64 -14.14
N ALA A 363 12.74 -1.10 -13.73
CA ALA A 363 12.63 0.22 -13.10
C ALA A 363 13.45 0.30 -11.81
N MET A 364 13.43 -0.74 -10.98
CA MET A 364 14.23 -0.80 -9.77
C MET A 364 15.73 -0.75 -10.06
N MET A 365 16.21 -1.59 -11.00
CA MET A 365 17.63 -1.71 -11.30
C MET A 365 18.20 -0.51 -12.06
N LEU A 366 17.46 -0.04 -13.08
CA LEU A 366 17.95 0.97 -14.01
C LEU A 366 17.67 2.40 -13.56
N TYR A 367 16.65 2.60 -12.72
CA TYR A 367 16.23 3.93 -12.31
C TYR A 367 16.21 4.13 -10.79
N ASP A 368 15.42 3.36 -10.02
CA ASP A 368 15.18 3.63 -8.60
C ASP A 368 16.45 3.53 -7.75
N GLU A 369 17.18 2.42 -7.82
CA GLU A 369 18.40 2.22 -7.02
C GLU A 369 19.50 3.23 -7.38
N PRO A 370 19.83 3.51 -8.66
CA PRO A 370 20.79 4.54 -9.04
C PRO A 370 20.41 5.95 -8.59
N VAL A 371 19.14 6.35 -8.83
CA VAL A 371 18.64 7.68 -8.45
C VAL A 371 18.67 7.86 -6.94
N ARG A 372 18.19 6.89 -6.17
CA ARG A 372 18.25 6.93 -4.69
C ARG A 372 19.69 7.00 -4.18
N LYS A 373 20.62 6.27 -4.79
CA LYS A 373 22.04 6.32 -4.43
C LYS A 373 22.61 7.72 -4.67
N TYR A 374 22.34 8.32 -5.84
CA TYR A 374 22.77 9.66 -6.17
C TYR A 374 22.17 10.72 -5.21
N LEU A 375 20.85 10.69 -4.98
CA LEU A 375 20.19 11.65 -4.11
C LEU A 375 20.67 11.54 -2.66
N ARG A 376 20.89 10.32 -2.14
CA ARG A 376 21.47 10.12 -0.81
C ARG A 376 22.85 10.72 -0.69
N GLN A 377 23.69 10.54 -1.70
CA GLN A 377 25.04 11.10 -1.72
C GLN A 377 25.02 12.62 -1.76
N ARG A 378 24.04 13.21 -2.45
CA ARG A 378 23.95 14.65 -2.62
C ARG A 378 23.32 15.37 -1.41
N PHE A 379 22.30 14.77 -0.79
CA PHE A 379 21.45 15.47 0.18
C PHE A 379 21.54 14.95 1.63
N LEU A 380 22.11 13.75 1.86
CA LEU A 380 22.20 13.11 3.18
C LEU A 380 23.64 12.85 3.63
N ARG A 381 24.66 13.16 2.83
CA ARG A 381 26.05 13.11 3.28
C ARG A 381 26.34 14.32 4.16
N LYS A 382 26.70 14.01 5.41
CA LYS A 382 27.53 14.86 6.27
C LYS A 382 28.91 14.24 6.38
#